data_2e70770e135aacdbdf648a8c402131a0
#
_entry.id   2e70770e135aacdbdf648a8c402131a0
#
_cell.length_a   1.000
_cell.length_b   1.000
_cell.length_c   1.000
_cell.angle_alpha   90.00
_cell.angle_beta   90.00
_cell.angle_gamma   90.00
#
_symmetry.space_group_name_H-M   'P 1'
#
loop_
_entity.id
_entity.type
_entity.pdbx_description
1 polymer ?
#
loop_
_entity_poly.entity_id
_entity_poly.type
_entity_poly.pdbx_seq_one_letter_code
_entity_poly.pdbx_strand_id
1 'polypeptide(L)'
;VRKLKYIRPKQLNRTFMLAIAPFIGMLLCMWLITEPPRLSHETAEYIPSGSISEQSAVIKQDLDQAAVSAEQTISSIEKTAKLYRQTTATVGTILQTAESQAARPEQIYNRRITAKLGVPIETVNSDRIRIELYKINPGTYHGYAMKVKLKDPSAMKMSLGSESGRPGSVETTMRAVSRHGAVAGINAGGYADGNGGRHPLSTTFYDGKYVSGFQPSFKDLAFVGLSKSGKLIGGKFYSQSDLDRLDPMFGATFVPVLLQNGRKTTIPDKWKTTPGRAPRTVIGNYKDDQLLILVTEGYDEKGKSGATLQELQTKLKKMGVIDAYNLDGGGSASLVLNGRVVNKPSDGSLRPVPTHFLFFK
;
A
#
# COMPACT_ATOMS: atom_id res chain seq x y z
N VAL A 1 -5.36 3.84 2.95
CA VAL A 1 -6.45 4.29 3.81
C VAL A 1 -6.14 3.79 5.21
N ARG A 2 -5.72 4.70 6.12
CA ARG A 2 -5.66 4.38 7.55
C ARG A 2 -7.03 3.84 7.92
N LYS A 3 -7.11 2.57 8.37
CA LYS A 3 -8.28 2.06 9.07
C LYS A 3 -8.55 3.05 10.20
N LEU A 4 -9.62 3.83 10.09
CA LEU A 4 -10.20 4.52 11.24
C LEU A 4 -10.41 3.44 12.28
N LYS A 5 -9.57 3.44 13.33
CA LYS A 5 -9.79 2.58 14.48
C LYS A 5 -11.20 2.87 14.96
N TYR A 6 -12.07 1.88 14.85
CA TYR A 6 -13.42 1.95 15.36
C TYR A 6 -13.32 2.26 16.85
N ILE A 7 -13.47 3.53 17.21
CA ILE A 7 -13.42 3.98 18.60
C ILE A 7 -14.70 3.44 19.23
N ARG A 8 -14.55 2.48 20.13
CA ARG A 8 -15.70 1.91 20.83
C ARG A 8 -16.48 3.03 21.51
N PRO A 9 -17.84 3.05 21.49
CA PRO A 9 -18.65 4.13 22.07
C PRO A 9 -18.27 4.50 23.52
N LYS A 10 -17.82 3.52 24.30
CA LYS A 10 -17.31 3.72 25.67
C LYS A 10 -16.00 4.53 25.74
N GLN A 11 -15.14 4.45 24.72
CA GLN A 11 -13.89 5.23 24.66
C GLN A 11 -14.16 6.66 24.19
N LEU A 12 -15.11 6.85 23.29
CA LEU A 12 -15.54 8.17 22.83
C LEU A 12 -16.19 8.94 23.98
N ASN A 13 -17.08 8.29 24.76
CA ASN A 13 -17.69 8.89 25.95
C ASN A 13 -16.66 9.26 27.02
N ARG A 14 -15.63 8.46 27.21
CA ARG A 14 -14.59 8.70 28.22
C ARG A 14 -13.68 9.87 27.84
N THR A 15 -13.31 10.00 26.57
CA THR A 15 -12.54 11.15 26.05
C THR A 15 -13.38 12.42 26.04
N PHE A 16 -14.64 12.34 25.72
CA PHE A 16 -15.57 13.46 25.76
C PHE A 16 -15.81 13.95 27.19
N MET A 17 -16.02 13.04 28.14
CA MET A 17 -16.13 13.36 29.57
C MET A 17 -14.87 14.01 30.14
N LEU A 18 -13.67 13.52 29.75
CA LEU A 18 -12.40 14.11 30.17
C LEU A 18 -12.16 15.51 29.58
N ALA A 19 -12.64 15.77 28.37
CA ALA A 19 -12.55 17.07 27.72
C ALA A 19 -13.50 18.10 28.32
N ILE A 20 -14.69 17.68 28.80
CA ILE A 20 -15.72 18.54 29.39
C ILE A 20 -15.53 18.72 30.89
N ALA A 21 -14.89 17.80 31.60
CA ALA A 21 -14.68 17.84 33.04
C ALA A 21 -14.09 19.18 33.57
N PRO A 22 -13.07 19.80 32.93
CA PRO A 22 -12.57 21.10 33.41
C PRO A 22 -13.60 22.24 33.29
N PHE A 23 -14.45 22.21 32.28
CA PHE A 23 -15.49 23.22 32.09
C PHE A 23 -16.64 23.07 33.10
N ILE A 24 -17.01 21.82 33.39
CA ILE A 24 -18.01 21.54 34.45
C ILE A 24 -17.44 21.93 35.82
N GLY A 25 -16.15 21.62 36.07
CA GLY A 25 -15.48 22.03 37.30
C GLY A 25 -15.41 23.54 37.46
N MET A 26 -15.14 24.27 36.38
CA MET A 26 -15.12 25.74 36.38
C MET A 26 -16.50 26.34 36.62
N LEU A 27 -17.54 25.79 35.99
CA LEU A 27 -18.94 26.20 36.22
C LEU A 27 -19.41 25.93 37.67
N LEU A 28 -19.02 24.77 38.20
CA LEU A 28 -19.35 24.42 39.60
C LEU A 28 -18.59 25.32 40.59
N CYS A 29 -17.35 25.67 40.30
CA CYS A 29 -16.55 26.58 41.09
C CYS A 29 -17.13 28.01 41.04
N MET A 30 -17.54 28.48 39.86
CA MET A 30 -18.26 29.75 39.73
C MET A 30 -19.59 29.76 40.53
N TRP A 31 -20.35 28.66 40.48
CA TRP A 31 -21.61 28.54 41.20
C TRP A 31 -21.41 28.48 42.72
N LEU A 32 -20.34 27.89 43.22
CA LEU A 32 -19.98 27.82 44.64
C LEU A 32 -19.38 29.13 45.19
N ILE A 33 -18.73 29.93 44.34
CA ILE A 33 -18.06 31.19 44.72
C ILE A 33 -19.01 32.39 44.61
N THR A 34 -20.02 32.33 43.73
CA THR A 34 -21.02 33.38 43.60
C THR A 34 -22.11 33.18 44.67
N GLU A 35 -21.90 33.74 45.84
CA GLU A 35 -23.04 33.97 46.73
C GLU A 35 -24.03 34.93 46.03
N PRO A 36 -25.33 34.63 46.03
CA PRO A 36 -26.29 35.56 45.46
C PRO A 36 -26.22 36.86 46.27
N PRO A 37 -26.21 38.05 45.62
CA PRO A 37 -26.18 39.31 46.32
C PRO A 37 -27.40 39.38 47.20
N ARG A 38 -27.22 39.38 48.53
CA ARG A 38 -28.27 39.67 49.51
C ARG A 38 -28.61 41.16 49.40
N LEU A 39 -29.70 41.49 48.74
CA LEU A 39 -30.29 42.83 48.80
C LEU A 39 -30.87 43.03 50.19
N SER A 40 -30.04 43.58 51.06
CA SER A 40 -30.58 44.11 52.31
C SER A 40 -31.34 45.41 52.01
N HIS A 41 -32.66 45.40 52.19
CA HIS A 41 -33.42 46.64 52.26
C HIS A 41 -33.09 47.28 53.60
N GLU A 42 -32.03 48.07 53.64
CA GLU A 42 -31.87 49.04 54.71
C GLU A 42 -32.60 50.33 54.32
N THR A 43 -33.52 50.74 55.25
CA THR A 43 -34.20 52.01 55.17
C THR A 43 -33.23 53.16 55.11
N ALA A 44 -33.38 54.04 54.10
CA ALA A 44 -32.54 55.20 53.88
C ALA A 44 -32.39 56.06 55.14
N GLU A 45 -31.30 55.90 55.86
CA GLU A 45 -30.84 56.87 56.83
C GLU A 45 -30.22 58.07 56.08
N TYR A 46 -30.61 59.25 56.55
CA TYR A 46 -30.11 60.53 56.02
C TYR A 46 -28.59 60.61 56.15
N ILE A 47 -27.87 60.53 55.03
CA ILE A 47 -26.42 60.61 54.96
C ILE A 47 -26.02 62.11 54.91
N PRO A 48 -25.19 62.58 55.86
CA PRO A 48 -24.65 63.92 55.80
C PRO A 48 -23.79 64.14 54.56
N SER A 49 -23.90 65.28 53.91
CA SER A 49 -23.22 65.59 52.62
C SER A 49 -21.68 65.45 52.63
N GLY A 50 -21.06 65.33 53.79
CA GLY A 50 -19.63 65.05 53.92
C GLY A 50 -19.21 63.59 53.63
N SER A 51 -20.15 62.64 53.88
CA SER A 51 -19.88 61.21 53.65
C SER A 51 -19.95 60.78 52.18
N ILE A 52 -20.64 61.53 51.34
CA ILE A 52 -20.81 61.21 49.89
C ILE A 52 -19.49 61.47 49.14
N SER A 53 -18.71 62.52 49.52
CA SER A 53 -17.42 62.78 48.85
C SER A 53 -16.31 61.74 49.20
N GLU A 54 -16.32 61.23 50.45
CA GLU A 54 -15.43 60.18 50.89
C GLU A 54 -15.76 58.82 50.22
N GLN A 55 -17.06 58.47 50.17
CA GLN A 55 -17.51 57.24 49.46
C GLN A 55 -17.28 57.34 47.97
N SER A 56 -17.45 58.49 47.35
CA SER A 56 -17.09 58.69 45.91
C SER A 56 -15.58 58.55 45.64
N ALA A 57 -14.72 58.98 46.57
CA ALA A 57 -13.25 58.80 46.42
C ALA A 57 -12.89 57.31 46.55
N VAL A 58 -13.50 56.55 47.46
CA VAL A 58 -13.24 55.12 47.60
C VAL A 58 -13.74 54.37 46.37
N ILE A 59 -14.94 54.64 45.85
CA ILE A 59 -15.45 54.04 44.65
C ILE A 59 -14.55 54.34 43.45
N LYS A 60 -14.04 55.54 43.31
CA LYS A 60 -13.10 55.91 42.26
C LYS A 60 -11.79 55.12 42.37
N GLN A 61 -11.24 54.99 43.58
CA GLN A 61 -10.03 54.19 43.82
C GLN A 61 -10.25 52.70 43.45
N ASP A 62 -11.39 52.14 43.83
CA ASP A 62 -11.74 50.75 43.52
C ASP A 62 -11.93 50.53 41.99
N LEU A 63 -12.52 51.50 41.29
CA LEU A 63 -12.63 51.50 39.82
C LEU A 63 -11.28 51.57 39.12
N ASP A 64 -10.39 52.46 39.60
CA ASP A 64 -9.02 52.57 39.05
C ASP A 64 -8.22 51.27 39.29
N GLN A 65 -8.40 50.65 40.46
CA GLN A 65 -7.76 49.38 40.75
C GLN A 65 -8.34 48.20 39.91
N ALA A 66 -9.65 48.21 39.68
CA ALA A 66 -10.29 47.26 38.77
C ALA A 66 -9.84 47.45 37.33
N ALA A 67 -9.67 48.69 36.86
CA ALA A 67 -9.12 48.98 35.53
C ALA A 67 -7.68 48.44 35.35
N VAL A 68 -6.80 48.67 36.32
CA VAL A 68 -5.44 48.11 36.30
C VAL A 68 -5.46 46.59 36.28
N SER A 69 -6.32 45.95 37.07
CA SER A 69 -6.45 44.50 37.09
C SER A 69 -6.98 43.94 35.74
N ALA A 70 -7.91 44.65 35.12
CA ALA A 70 -8.42 44.30 33.79
C ALA A 70 -7.32 44.43 32.71
N GLU A 71 -6.51 45.47 32.71
CA GLU A 71 -5.38 45.64 31.78
C GLU A 71 -4.35 44.52 31.97
N GLN A 72 -3.99 44.16 33.22
CA GLN A 72 -3.09 43.05 33.50
C GLN A 72 -3.65 41.73 33.02
N THR A 73 -4.97 41.52 33.17
CA THR A 73 -5.64 40.32 32.68
C THR A 73 -5.61 40.25 31.14
N ILE A 74 -5.91 41.35 30.45
CA ILE A 74 -5.81 41.43 28.97
C ILE A 74 -4.38 41.12 28.50
N SER A 75 -3.38 41.76 29.11
CA SER A 75 -1.96 41.50 28.75
C SER A 75 -1.59 40.04 28.97
N SER A 76 -2.05 39.41 30.05
CA SER A 76 -1.83 37.98 30.31
C SER A 76 -2.50 37.10 29.29
N ILE A 77 -3.73 37.39 28.88
CA ILE A 77 -4.47 36.69 27.84
C ILE A 77 -3.75 36.81 26.50
N GLU A 78 -3.29 38.01 26.13
CA GLU A 78 -2.54 38.24 24.88
C GLU A 78 -1.22 37.45 24.85
N LYS A 79 -0.45 37.46 25.94
CA LYS A 79 0.76 36.65 26.09
C LYS A 79 0.48 35.15 25.93
N THR A 80 -0.57 34.69 26.61
CA THR A 80 -0.97 33.26 26.53
C THR A 80 -1.42 32.88 25.14
N ALA A 81 -2.20 33.72 24.47
CA ALA A 81 -2.64 33.51 23.09
C ALA A 81 -1.45 33.49 22.12
N LYS A 82 -0.46 34.36 22.32
CA LYS A 82 0.78 34.37 21.53
C LYS A 82 1.59 33.09 21.71
N LEU A 83 1.78 32.66 22.96
CA LEU A 83 2.47 31.40 23.29
C LEU A 83 1.75 30.20 22.69
N TYR A 84 0.42 30.16 22.77
CA TYR A 84 -0.38 29.09 22.18
C TYR A 84 -0.19 29.00 20.66
N ARG A 85 -0.23 30.15 19.95
CA ARG A 85 0.03 30.20 18.50
C ARG A 85 1.44 29.71 18.16
N GLN A 86 2.45 30.14 18.91
CA GLN A 86 3.85 29.70 18.71
C GLN A 86 4.00 28.21 18.95
N THR A 87 3.41 27.69 20.03
CA THR A 87 3.45 26.25 20.34
C THR A 87 2.78 25.43 19.23
N THR A 88 1.61 25.87 18.76
CA THR A 88 0.90 25.18 17.67
C THR A 88 1.73 25.17 16.38
N ALA A 89 2.36 26.29 16.02
CA ALA A 89 3.24 26.37 14.85
C ALA A 89 4.47 25.45 15.01
N THR A 90 5.07 25.43 16.19
CA THR A 90 6.22 24.56 16.50
C THR A 90 5.84 23.08 16.41
N VAL A 91 4.71 22.68 16.99
CA VAL A 91 4.19 21.30 16.88
C VAL A 91 3.94 20.92 15.42
N GLY A 92 3.35 21.81 14.63
CA GLY A 92 3.17 21.60 13.19
C GLY A 92 4.49 21.34 12.47
N THR A 93 5.52 22.14 12.75
CA THR A 93 6.87 21.96 12.17
C THR A 93 7.52 20.64 12.60
N ILE A 94 7.40 20.28 13.88
CA ILE A 94 7.91 19.00 14.40
C ILE A 94 7.23 17.82 13.72
N LEU A 95 5.91 17.84 13.57
CA LEU A 95 5.15 16.79 12.87
C LEU A 95 5.61 16.65 11.42
N GLN A 96 5.72 17.75 10.69
CA GLN A 96 6.17 17.76 9.30
C GLN A 96 7.62 17.24 9.17
N THR A 97 8.50 17.62 10.10
CA THR A 97 9.87 17.14 10.15
C THR A 97 9.92 15.65 10.45
N ALA A 98 9.14 15.17 11.43
CA ALA A 98 9.06 13.75 11.79
C ALA A 98 8.54 12.91 10.62
N GLU A 99 7.48 13.35 9.92
CA GLU A 99 6.97 12.68 8.72
C GLU A 99 8.01 12.61 7.61
N SER A 100 8.72 13.70 7.34
CA SER A 100 9.78 13.75 6.33
C SER A 100 10.95 12.83 6.68
N GLN A 101 11.35 12.77 7.94
CA GLN A 101 12.42 11.89 8.42
C GLN A 101 11.98 10.41 8.39
N ALA A 102 10.74 10.10 8.75
CA ALA A 102 10.19 8.75 8.67
C ALA A 102 10.15 8.22 7.22
N ALA A 103 9.89 9.09 6.24
CA ALA A 103 9.87 8.73 4.83
C ALA A 103 11.28 8.58 4.19
N ARG A 104 12.34 9.15 4.79
CA ARG A 104 13.71 9.13 4.24
C ARG A 104 14.26 7.73 3.96
N PRO A 105 14.17 6.75 4.87
CA PRO A 105 14.69 5.40 4.62
C PRO A 105 14.06 4.75 3.39
N GLU A 106 12.74 4.89 3.23
CA GLU A 106 12.01 4.37 2.08
C GLU A 106 12.44 5.07 0.78
N GLN A 107 12.59 6.39 0.79
CA GLN A 107 13.06 7.16 -0.36
C GLN A 107 14.48 6.77 -0.77
N ILE A 108 15.39 6.59 0.20
CA ILE A 108 16.77 6.16 -0.06
C ILE A 108 16.77 4.76 -0.66
N TYR A 109 15.98 3.84 -0.10
CA TYR A 109 15.87 2.48 -0.61
C TYR A 109 15.30 2.46 -2.02
N ASN A 110 14.22 3.20 -2.27
CA ASN A 110 13.62 3.33 -3.59
C ASN A 110 14.61 3.90 -4.63
N ARG A 111 15.41 4.92 -4.27
CA ARG A 111 16.48 5.45 -5.14
C ARG A 111 17.52 4.38 -5.49
N ARG A 112 17.92 3.54 -4.53
CA ARG A 112 18.87 2.43 -4.77
C ARG A 112 18.31 1.39 -5.73
N ILE A 113 17.02 1.07 -5.65
CA ILE A 113 16.35 0.18 -6.61
C ILE A 113 16.34 0.83 -8.00
N THR A 114 15.84 2.06 -8.09
CA THR A 114 15.73 2.80 -9.34
C THR A 114 17.08 2.97 -10.05
N ALA A 115 18.16 3.25 -9.30
CA ALA A 115 19.50 3.35 -9.85
C ALA A 115 19.98 2.04 -10.54
N LYS A 116 19.48 0.88 -10.12
CA LYS A 116 19.79 -0.41 -10.72
C LYS A 116 18.92 -0.74 -11.94
N LEU A 117 17.76 -0.11 -12.06
CA LEU A 117 16.81 -0.28 -13.16
C LEU A 117 17.05 0.70 -14.30
N GLY A 118 17.60 1.90 -13.99
CA GLY A 118 17.83 2.99 -14.93
C GLY A 118 16.71 4.03 -14.92
N VAL A 119 16.47 4.67 -16.06
CA VAL A 119 15.43 5.68 -16.21
C VAL A 119 14.14 5.01 -16.66
N PRO A 120 13.01 5.26 -15.99
CA PRO A 120 11.73 4.71 -16.43
C PRO A 120 11.30 5.33 -17.76
N ILE A 121 10.82 4.50 -18.68
CA ILE A 121 10.29 4.94 -19.98
C ILE A 121 8.82 5.35 -19.89
N GLU A 122 8.14 4.92 -18.83
CA GLU A 122 6.74 5.24 -18.57
C GLU A 122 6.45 5.13 -17.07
N THR A 123 5.60 6.03 -16.55
CA THR A 123 5.20 6.02 -15.15
C THR A 123 3.69 6.23 -15.03
N VAL A 124 3.05 5.40 -14.20
CA VAL A 124 1.67 5.56 -13.76
C VAL A 124 1.67 5.82 -12.27
N ASN A 125 0.94 6.82 -11.81
CA ASN A 125 0.82 7.15 -10.40
C ASN A 125 -0.63 7.52 -10.06
N SER A 126 -1.15 6.88 -9.01
CA SER A 126 -2.47 7.16 -8.44
C SER A 126 -2.40 7.02 -6.92
N ASP A 127 -3.53 7.22 -6.24
CA ASP A 127 -3.61 7.02 -4.79
C ASP A 127 -3.44 5.56 -4.37
N ARG A 128 -3.71 4.61 -5.28
CA ARG A 128 -3.68 3.18 -5.02
C ARG A 128 -2.41 2.47 -5.47
N ILE A 129 -1.75 2.98 -6.53
CA ILE A 129 -0.61 2.29 -7.16
C ILE A 129 0.37 3.27 -7.79
N ARG A 130 1.65 2.92 -7.75
CA ARG A 130 2.68 3.52 -8.59
C ARG A 130 3.36 2.43 -9.42
N ILE A 131 3.39 2.61 -10.73
CA ILE A 131 4.03 1.72 -11.69
C ILE A 131 5.12 2.51 -12.43
N GLU A 132 6.30 1.92 -12.56
CA GLU A 132 7.41 2.46 -13.34
C GLU A 132 7.91 1.37 -14.28
N LEU A 133 7.91 1.65 -15.59
CA LEU A 133 8.32 0.72 -16.64
C LEU A 133 9.73 1.06 -17.13
N TYR A 134 10.58 0.05 -17.26
CA TYR A 134 11.97 0.15 -17.69
C TYR A 134 12.27 -0.80 -18.85
N LYS A 135 13.15 -0.41 -19.78
CA LYS A 135 13.74 -1.33 -20.75
C LYS A 135 14.89 -2.08 -20.11
N ILE A 136 15.00 -3.38 -20.40
CA ILE A 136 16.10 -4.24 -19.95
C ILE A 136 16.80 -4.81 -21.17
N ASN A 137 18.10 -4.52 -21.29
CA ASN A 137 18.95 -5.07 -22.35
C ASN A 137 20.35 -5.36 -21.79
N PRO A 138 20.59 -6.57 -21.23
CA PRO A 138 21.93 -6.99 -20.81
C PRO A 138 22.83 -7.48 -21.95
N GLY A 139 22.40 -7.37 -23.21
CA GLY A 139 23.13 -7.85 -24.38
C GLY A 139 22.75 -9.26 -24.85
N THR A 140 22.35 -10.14 -23.91
CA THR A 140 22.02 -11.56 -24.25
C THR A 140 20.51 -11.78 -24.44
N TYR A 141 19.66 -10.87 -23.98
CA TYR A 141 18.21 -10.86 -24.16
C TYR A 141 17.67 -9.44 -24.03
N HIS A 142 16.46 -9.23 -24.50
CA HIS A 142 15.72 -7.97 -24.36
C HIS A 142 14.46 -8.19 -23.53
N GLY A 143 13.92 -7.14 -22.96
CA GLY A 143 12.66 -7.19 -22.24
C GLY A 143 12.36 -5.92 -21.47
N TYR A 144 11.43 -6.03 -20.57
CA TYR A 144 10.93 -4.93 -19.75
C TYR A 144 10.87 -5.35 -18.28
N ALA A 145 11.18 -4.40 -17.41
CA ALA A 145 10.95 -4.51 -15.99
C ALA A 145 9.88 -3.49 -15.60
N MET A 146 8.85 -3.93 -14.89
CA MET A 146 7.81 -3.10 -14.33
C MET A 146 7.92 -3.15 -12.81
N LYS A 147 8.36 -2.04 -12.20
CA LYS A 147 8.39 -1.89 -10.75
C LYS A 147 7.04 -1.36 -10.29
N VAL A 148 6.46 -1.99 -9.29
CA VAL A 148 5.13 -1.68 -8.78
C VAL A 148 5.16 -1.47 -7.27
N LYS A 149 4.67 -0.32 -6.82
CA LYS A 149 4.38 -0.04 -5.41
C LYS A 149 2.86 -0.06 -5.22
N LEU A 150 2.37 -1.07 -4.54
CA LEU A 150 0.97 -1.12 -4.10
C LEU A 150 0.83 -0.22 -2.87
N LYS A 151 0.07 0.85 -3.00
CA LYS A 151 -0.34 1.73 -1.89
C LYS A 151 -1.61 1.18 -1.22
N ASP A 152 -2.39 0.41 -2.00
CA ASP A 152 -3.57 -0.34 -1.60
C ASP A 152 -3.44 -1.77 -2.15
N PRO A 153 -3.50 -2.81 -1.31
CA PRO A 153 -3.44 -4.20 -1.77
C PRO A 153 -4.47 -4.54 -2.85
N SER A 154 -5.65 -3.93 -2.81
CA SER A 154 -6.71 -4.15 -3.80
C SER A 154 -6.39 -3.57 -5.20
N ALA A 155 -5.27 -2.84 -5.34
CA ALA A 155 -4.78 -2.38 -6.64
C ALA A 155 -4.12 -3.48 -7.47
N MET A 156 -3.91 -4.67 -6.92
CA MET A 156 -3.54 -5.86 -7.68
C MET A 156 -4.61 -6.93 -7.49
N LYS A 157 -5.04 -7.53 -8.58
CA LYS A 157 -6.03 -8.63 -8.58
C LYS A 157 -5.58 -9.72 -9.55
N MET A 158 -6.16 -10.89 -9.41
CA MET A 158 -6.08 -11.95 -10.40
C MET A 158 -7.37 -11.97 -11.22
N SER A 159 -7.28 -12.36 -12.48
CA SER A 159 -8.41 -12.65 -13.34
C SER A 159 -8.33 -14.07 -13.87
N LEU A 160 -9.46 -14.75 -13.95
CA LEU A 160 -9.60 -16.01 -14.67
C LEU A 160 -10.02 -15.73 -16.12
N GLY A 161 -9.73 -16.67 -17.02
CA GLY A 161 -9.81 -16.52 -18.48
C GLY A 161 -11.18 -16.29 -19.10
N SER A 162 -12.24 -16.07 -18.31
CA SER A 162 -13.55 -15.65 -18.82
C SER A 162 -14.44 -15.02 -17.76
N GLU A 163 -15.43 -14.24 -18.18
CA GLU A 163 -16.47 -13.68 -17.33
C GLU A 163 -17.30 -14.74 -16.59
N SER A 164 -17.52 -15.88 -17.24
CA SER A 164 -18.33 -16.97 -16.69
C SER A 164 -17.59 -17.81 -15.65
N GLY A 165 -16.28 -17.62 -15.46
CA GLY A 165 -15.47 -18.46 -14.58
C GLY A 165 -15.50 -19.95 -14.96
N ARG A 166 -15.95 -20.29 -16.19
CA ARG A 166 -16.02 -21.68 -16.64
C ARG A 166 -14.62 -22.30 -16.66
N PRO A 167 -14.45 -23.49 -16.11
CA PRO A 167 -13.19 -24.22 -16.20
C PRO A 167 -12.73 -24.35 -17.66
N GLY A 168 -11.43 -24.12 -17.92
CA GLY A 168 -10.85 -24.21 -19.26
C GLY A 168 -10.99 -22.98 -20.14
N SER A 169 -11.73 -21.96 -19.72
CA SER A 169 -11.83 -20.69 -20.45
C SER A 169 -10.53 -19.92 -20.44
N VAL A 170 -10.22 -19.27 -21.58
CA VAL A 170 -8.99 -18.48 -21.75
C VAL A 170 -9.29 -17.16 -22.44
N GLU A 171 -8.44 -16.18 -22.13
CA GLU A 171 -8.43 -14.89 -22.83
C GLU A 171 -7.01 -14.37 -22.97
N THR A 172 -6.79 -13.35 -23.81
CA THR A 172 -5.51 -12.68 -23.88
C THR A 172 -5.37 -11.69 -22.73
N THR A 173 -4.13 -11.42 -22.31
CA THR A 173 -3.86 -10.42 -21.26
C THR A 173 -4.45 -9.05 -21.60
N MET A 174 -4.43 -8.65 -22.87
CA MET A 174 -5.06 -7.40 -23.31
C MET A 174 -6.58 -7.42 -23.08
N ARG A 175 -7.23 -8.53 -23.40
CA ARG A 175 -8.68 -8.66 -23.18
C ARG A 175 -9.02 -8.63 -21.70
N ALA A 176 -8.25 -9.33 -20.85
CA ALA A 176 -8.40 -9.29 -19.40
C ALA A 176 -8.24 -7.87 -18.84
N VAL A 177 -7.19 -7.14 -19.27
CA VAL A 177 -6.97 -5.73 -18.89
C VAL A 177 -8.15 -4.85 -19.29
N SER A 178 -8.63 -4.96 -20.53
CA SER A 178 -9.74 -4.15 -21.03
C SER A 178 -11.04 -4.47 -20.31
N ARG A 179 -11.36 -5.76 -20.14
CA ARG A 179 -12.58 -6.23 -19.50
C ARG A 179 -12.72 -5.75 -18.05
N HIS A 180 -11.61 -5.72 -17.32
CA HIS A 180 -11.59 -5.29 -15.92
C HIS A 180 -11.28 -3.80 -15.72
N GLY A 181 -10.99 -3.04 -16.78
CA GLY A 181 -10.57 -1.65 -16.67
C GLY A 181 -9.23 -1.49 -15.93
N ALA A 182 -8.35 -2.48 -16.03
CA ALA A 182 -7.04 -2.44 -15.40
C ALA A 182 -6.09 -1.51 -16.18
N VAL A 183 -5.12 -0.92 -15.49
CA VAL A 183 -4.10 -0.07 -16.12
C VAL A 183 -2.95 -0.90 -16.68
N ALA A 184 -2.67 -2.06 -16.06
CA ALA A 184 -1.65 -2.98 -16.51
C ALA A 184 -2.07 -4.44 -16.24
N GLY A 185 -1.44 -5.36 -16.95
CA GLY A 185 -1.63 -6.79 -16.75
C GLY A 185 -0.49 -7.63 -17.29
N ILE A 186 -0.32 -8.80 -16.69
CA ILE A 186 0.60 -9.84 -17.14
C ILE A 186 -0.10 -11.20 -17.14
N ASN A 187 0.42 -12.15 -17.92
CA ASN A 187 0.07 -13.54 -17.74
C ASN A 187 0.54 -14.04 -16.37
N ALA A 188 -0.13 -15.04 -15.80
CA ALA A 188 0.18 -15.55 -14.47
C ALA A 188 0.64 -17.00 -14.47
N GLY A 189 -0.11 -17.91 -13.85
CA GLY A 189 0.26 -19.30 -13.69
C GLY A 189 0.33 -20.11 -15.00
N GLY A 190 0.89 -21.29 -14.90
CA GLY A 190 0.87 -22.25 -16.00
C GLY A 190 -0.51 -22.88 -16.18
N TYR A 191 -0.63 -23.65 -17.27
CA TYR A 191 -1.85 -24.38 -17.59
C TYR A 191 -1.55 -25.75 -18.21
N ALA A 192 -2.57 -26.59 -18.20
CA ALA A 192 -2.61 -27.86 -18.92
C ALA A 192 -3.76 -27.84 -19.92
N ASP A 193 -3.50 -28.29 -21.14
CA ASP A 193 -4.56 -28.52 -22.14
C ASP A 193 -5.34 -29.78 -21.77
N GLY A 194 -6.67 -29.72 -21.85
CA GLY A 194 -7.55 -30.84 -21.56
C GLY A 194 -9.01 -30.49 -21.65
N ASN A 195 -9.90 -31.50 -21.91
CA ASN A 195 -11.36 -31.40 -21.91
C ASN A 195 -11.92 -30.12 -22.56
N GLY A 196 -11.40 -29.76 -23.75
CA GLY A 196 -11.89 -28.65 -24.56
C GLY A 196 -11.41 -27.26 -24.10
N GLY A 197 -10.38 -27.16 -23.23
CA GLY A 197 -9.86 -25.87 -22.77
C GLY A 197 -8.48 -25.96 -22.14
N ARG A 198 -8.02 -24.83 -21.59
CA ARG A 198 -6.78 -24.70 -20.83
C ARG A 198 -7.10 -24.50 -19.36
N HIS A 199 -6.70 -25.44 -18.54
CA HIS A 199 -7.00 -25.41 -17.12
C HIS A 199 -5.78 -24.89 -16.33
N PRO A 200 -5.97 -24.01 -15.34
CA PRO A 200 -4.87 -23.57 -14.47
C PRO A 200 -4.13 -24.75 -13.86
N LEU A 201 -2.79 -24.66 -13.84
CA LEU A 201 -1.93 -25.74 -13.35
C LEU A 201 -1.93 -25.80 -11.82
N SER A 202 -2.24 -27.00 -11.25
CA SER A 202 -2.13 -27.24 -9.81
C SER A 202 -2.96 -26.22 -8.97
N THR A 203 -2.47 -25.86 -7.78
CA THR A 203 -3.17 -24.94 -6.88
C THR A 203 -3.33 -23.55 -7.48
N THR A 204 -4.57 -23.12 -7.64
CA THR A 204 -4.96 -21.77 -8.02
C THR A 204 -5.98 -21.28 -7.00
N PHE A 205 -5.68 -20.12 -6.36
CA PHE A 205 -6.54 -19.50 -5.36
C PHE A 205 -7.12 -18.20 -5.91
N TYR A 206 -8.43 -18.09 -5.93
CA TYR A 206 -9.14 -16.95 -6.48
C TYR A 206 -10.45 -16.72 -5.72
N ASP A 207 -10.71 -15.47 -5.37
CA ASP A 207 -11.94 -15.05 -4.67
C ASP A 207 -12.25 -15.89 -3.41
N GLY A 208 -11.21 -16.09 -2.59
CA GLY A 208 -11.34 -16.83 -1.32
C GLY A 208 -11.47 -18.35 -1.47
N LYS A 209 -11.28 -18.92 -2.67
CA LYS A 209 -11.48 -20.33 -2.96
C LYS A 209 -10.33 -20.95 -3.75
N TYR A 210 -10.10 -22.22 -3.55
CA TYR A 210 -9.24 -23.05 -4.40
C TYR A 210 -10.04 -23.47 -5.64
N VAL A 211 -9.65 -23.00 -6.82
CA VAL A 211 -10.42 -23.16 -8.08
C VAL A 211 -10.64 -24.63 -8.44
N SER A 212 -9.61 -25.48 -8.26
CA SER A 212 -9.69 -26.94 -8.52
C SER A 212 -9.30 -27.76 -7.30
N GLY A 213 -9.52 -27.20 -6.07
CA GLY A 213 -9.02 -27.75 -4.83
C GLY A 213 -7.55 -27.43 -4.59
N PHE A 214 -7.10 -27.65 -3.34
CA PHE A 214 -5.68 -27.57 -3.00
C PHE A 214 -4.94 -28.80 -3.52
N GLN A 215 -3.81 -28.58 -4.19
CA GLN A 215 -2.91 -29.64 -4.64
C GLN A 215 -1.52 -29.39 -4.01
N PRO A 216 -0.99 -30.34 -3.22
CA PRO A 216 0.36 -30.21 -2.68
C PRO A 216 1.39 -29.96 -3.77
N SER A 217 2.38 -29.13 -3.49
CA SER A 217 3.47 -28.87 -4.45
C SER A 217 4.19 -30.16 -4.82
N PHE A 218 4.19 -30.45 -6.10
CA PHE A 218 4.84 -31.64 -6.67
C PHE A 218 6.02 -31.23 -7.52
N LYS A 219 7.14 -31.93 -7.43
CA LYS A 219 8.39 -31.62 -8.15
C LYS A 219 8.78 -30.14 -7.97
N ASP A 220 8.72 -29.37 -9.06
CA ASP A 220 9.19 -27.99 -9.11
C ASP A 220 8.08 -26.96 -9.04
N LEU A 221 6.81 -27.42 -8.95
CA LEU A 221 5.65 -26.56 -8.85
C LEU A 221 5.74 -25.69 -7.59
N ALA A 222 5.51 -24.40 -7.76
CA ALA A 222 5.48 -23.43 -6.69
C ALA A 222 4.28 -22.49 -6.89
N PHE A 223 3.54 -22.25 -5.83
CA PHE A 223 2.51 -21.24 -5.80
C PHE A 223 3.13 -19.85 -5.71
N VAL A 224 2.52 -18.86 -6.34
CA VAL A 224 2.83 -17.45 -6.17
C VAL A 224 1.56 -16.61 -6.24
N GLY A 225 1.41 -15.68 -5.33
CA GLY A 225 0.24 -14.83 -5.23
C GLY A 225 0.45 -13.64 -4.32
N LEU A 226 -0.63 -12.98 -3.99
CA LEU A 226 -0.64 -11.84 -3.07
C LEU A 226 -1.45 -12.20 -1.83
N SER A 227 -0.94 -11.84 -0.65
CA SER A 227 -1.71 -11.93 0.59
C SER A 227 -2.70 -10.76 0.71
N LYS A 228 -3.70 -10.87 1.58
CA LYS A 228 -4.63 -9.75 1.87
C LYS A 228 -3.91 -8.51 2.42
N SER A 229 -2.72 -8.66 2.99
CA SER A 229 -1.88 -7.53 3.43
C SER A 229 -1.10 -6.85 2.30
N GLY A 230 -1.19 -7.35 1.05
CA GLY A 230 -0.50 -6.80 -0.12
C GLY A 230 0.93 -7.28 -0.29
N LYS A 231 1.36 -8.33 0.43
CA LYS A 231 2.68 -8.92 0.29
C LYS A 231 2.69 -10.02 -0.75
N LEU A 232 3.76 -10.08 -1.54
CA LEU A 232 4.00 -11.23 -2.40
C LEU A 232 4.26 -12.45 -1.53
N ILE A 233 3.52 -13.52 -1.77
CA ILE A 233 3.67 -14.80 -1.10
C ILE A 233 3.94 -15.88 -2.14
N GLY A 234 4.77 -16.85 -1.81
CA GLY A 234 5.00 -17.95 -2.72
C GLY A 234 6.00 -18.96 -2.19
N GLY A 235 6.08 -20.08 -2.89
CA GLY A 235 6.92 -21.20 -2.51
C GLY A 235 6.25 -22.54 -2.76
N LYS A 236 6.82 -23.56 -2.15
CA LYS A 236 6.25 -24.91 -2.15
C LYS A 236 5.40 -25.11 -0.91
N PHE A 237 4.16 -25.53 -1.09
CA PHE A 237 3.22 -25.82 -0.01
C PHE A 237 2.79 -27.29 -0.11
N TYR A 238 2.94 -28.03 0.98
CA TYR A 238 2.61 -29.44 1.05
C TYR A 238 1.31 -29.70 1.80
N SER A 239 0.81 -28.71 2.55
CA SER A 239 -0.52 -28.71 3.15
C SER A 239 -1.28 -27.44 2.84
N GLN A 240 -2.61 -27.52 2.77
CA GLN A 240 -3.46 -26.38 2.58
C GLN A 240 -3.31 -25.36 3.71
N SER A 241 -3.21 -25.85 4.95
CA SER A 241 -3.05 -25.00 6.14
C SER A 241 -1.78 -24.15 6.12
N ASP A 242 -0.70 -24.60 5.44
CA ASP A 242 0.52 -23.81 5.31
C ASP A 242 0.32 -22.61 4.39
N LEU A 243 -0.46 -22.79 3.32
CA LEU A 243 -0.82 -21.69 2.42
C LEU A 243 -1.86 -20.77 3.06
N ASP A 244 -2.88 -21.31 3.72
CA ASP A 244 -3.95 -20.54 4.37
C ASP A 244 -3.40 -19.61 5.47
N ARG A 245 -2.35 -20.02 6.19
CA ARG A 245 -1.66 -19.19 7.21
C ARG A 245 -1.03 -17.91 6.64
N LEU A 246 -0.75 -17.86 5.34
CA LEU A 246 -0.24 -16.65 4.67
C LEU A 246 -1.36 -15.69 4.25
N ASP A 247 -2.61 -16.03 4.56
CA ASP A 247 -3.82 -15.25 4.25
C ASP A 247 -3.87 -14.83 2.77
N PRO A 248 -3.87 -15.79 1.81
CA PRO A 248 -3.83 -15.49 0.39
C PRO A 248 -5.08 -14.73 -0.04
N MET A 249 -4.91 -13.74 -0.89
CA MET A 249 -5.99 -13.05 -1.59
C MET A 249 -6.25 -13.70 -2.95
N PHE A 250 -5.18 -14.04 -3.64
CA PHE A 250 -5.18 -14.81 -4.90
C PHE A 250 -3.79 -15.37 -5.19
N GLY A 251 -3.71 -16.31 -6.11
CA GLY A 251 -2.43 -16.80 -6.64
C GLY A 251 -2.60 -17.98 -7.59
N ALA A 252 -1.52 -18.28 -8.28
CA ALA A 252 -1.44 -19.34 -9.27
C ALA A 252 -0.13 -20.11 -9.13
N THR A 253 -0.01 -21.23 -9.79
CA THR A 253 1.16 -22.12 -9.71
C THR A 253 1.94 -22.13 -11.01
N PHE A 254 3.27 -22.09 -10.91
CA PHE A 254 4.19 -22.39 -12.01
C PHE A 254 5.56 -22.87 -11.49
N VAL A 255 6.55 -22.93 -12.37
CA VAL A 255 7.90 -23.51 -12.14
C VAL A 255 9.01 -22.65 -12.74
N PRO A 256 10.19 -22.65 -12.12
CA PRO A 256 10.54 -22.91 -10.73
C PRO A 256 10.57 -21.61 -9.90
N VAL A 257 10.80 -21.72 -8.60
CA VAL A 257 11.25 -20.60 -7.77
C VAL A 257 12.65 -20.17 -8.22
N LEU A 258 12.89 -18.87 -8.35
CA LEU A 258 14.18 -18.33 -8.78
C LEU A 258 15.02 -17.79 -7.63
N LEU A 259 14.40 -16.99 -6.76
CA LEU A 259 15.05 -16.46 -5.56
C LEU A 259 14.16 -16.73 -4.34
N GLN A 260 14.80 -16.98 -3.21
CA GLN A 260 14.14 -17.08 -1.92
C GLN A 260 15.03 -16.48 -0.83
N ASN A 261 14.49 -15.55 -0.04
CA ASN A 261 15.23 -14.84 1.00
C ASN A 261 16.54 -14.20 0.50
N GLY A 262 16.54 -13.62 -0.69
CA GLY A 262 17.70 -12.99 -1.33
C GLY A 262 18.76 -13.95 -1.85
N ARG A 263 18.49 -15.27 -1.82
CA ARG A 263 19.41 -16.32 -2.30
C ARG A 263 18.87 -16.97 -3.56
N LYS A 264 19.79 -17.37 -4.46
CA LYS A 264 19.43 -18.17 -5.63
C LYS A 264 18.99 -19.55 -5.18
N THR A 265 17.85 -20.01 -5.71
CA THR A 265 17.41 -21.40 -5.55
C THR A 265 18.10 -22.31 -6.56
N THR A 266 18.08 -23.61 -6.34
CA THR A 266 18.54 -24.58 -7.34
C THR A 266 17.50 -24.66 -8.46
N ILE A 267 17.90 -24.35 -9.68
CA ILE A 267 17.08 -24.59 -10.87
C ILE A 267 17.27 -26.04 -11.28
N PRO A 268 16.22 -26.86 -11.34
CA PRO A 268 16.31 -28.23 -11.81
C PRO A 268 16.87 -28.31 -13.25
N ASP A 269 17.67 -29.34 -13.55
CA ASP A 269 18.37 -29.45 -14.82
C ASP A 269 17.43 -29.44 -16.02
N LYS A 270 16.28 -30.04 -15.89
CA LYS A 270 15.19 -29.97 -16.88
C LYS A 270 14.91 -28.52 -17.34
N TRP A 271 14.88 -27.55 -16.44
CA TRP A 271 14.57 -26.16 -16.75
C TRP A 271 15.76 -25.32 -17.16
N LYS A 272 16.96 -25.92 -17.13
CA LYS A 272 18.17 -25.29 -17.66
C LYS A 272 18.32 -25.52 -19.19
N THR A 273 17.69 -26.57 -19.69
CA THR A 273 17.88 -27.03 -21.07
C THR A 273 16.63 -27.06 -21.93
N THR A 274 15.44 -27.23 -21.29
CA THR A 274 14.19 -27.42 -22.04
C THR A 274 13.07 -26.55 -21.53
N PRO A 275 12.83 -25.37 -22.13
CA PRO A 275 13.71 -24.69 -23.09
C PRO A 275 14.85 -23.97 -22.32
N GLY A 276 16.10 -24.04 -22.90
CA GLY A 276 17.24 -23.35 -22.34
C GLY A 276 17.03 -21.84 -22.33
N ARG A 277 16.68 -21.27 -23.48
CA ARG A 277 16.27 -19.86 -23.64
C ARG A 277 14.82 -19.77 -24.07
N ALA A 278 14.08 -18.81 -23.52
CA ALA A 278 12.71 -18.51 -23.93
C ALA A 278 12.31 -17.09 -23.48
N PRO A 279 11.23 -16.53 -24.05
CA PRO A 279 10.50 -15.47 -23.37
C PRO A 279 10.09 -15.94 -21.97
N ARG A 280 10.21 -15.06 -20.99
CA ARG A 280 9.93 -15.38 -19.58
C ARG A 280 9.10 -14.28 -18.96
N THR A 281 8.21 -14.66 -18.06
CA THR A 281 7.53 -13.75 -17.15
C THR A 281 7.95 -14.12 -15.74
N VAL A 282 8.40 -13.14 -14.97
CA VAL A 282 8.84 -13.33 -13.59
C VAL A 282 8.19 -12.26 -12.72
N ILE A 283 7.77 -12.66 -11.53
CA ILE A 283 7.35 -11.73 -10.47
C ILE A 283 8.23 -11.93 -9.24
N GLY A 284 8.63 -10.83 -8.61
CA GLY A 284 9.39 -10.84 -7.37
C GLY A 284 9.09 -9.62 -6.52
N ASN A 285 9.64 -9.58 -5.31
CA ASN A 285 9.48 -8.45 -4.42
C ASN A 285 10.82 -7.95 -3.89
N TYR A 286 10.82 -6.68 -3.52
CA TYR A 286 11.88 -6.02 -2.77
C TYR A 286 11.61 -6.10 -1.26
N LYS A 287 12.59 -5.69 -0.45
CA LYS A 287 12.51 -5.70 1.02
C LYS A 287 11.37 -4.83 1.58
N ASP A 288 10.95 -3.82 0.85
CA ASP A 288 9.88 -2.88 1.18
C ASP A 288 8.54 -3.24 0.51
N ASP A 289 8.37 -4.51 0.16
CA ASP A 289 7.18 -5.08 -0.47
C ASP A 289 6.82 -4.49 -1.85
N GLN A 290 7.68 -3.63 -2.45
CA GLN A 290 7.51 -3.27 -3.85
C GLN A 290 7.70 -4.51 -4.74
N LEU A 291 6.87 -4.64 -5.77
CA LEU A 291 6.96 -5.74 -6.71
C LEU A 291 7.88 -5.38 -7.89
N LEU A 292 8.53 -6.38 -8.44
CA LEU A 292 9.22 -6.31 -9.72
C LEU A 292 8.68 -7.40 -10.63
N ILE A 293 8.11 -6.98 -11.75
CA ILE A 293 7.72 -7.86 -12.85
C ILE A 293 8.80 -7.75 -13.94
N LEU A 294 9.28 -8.87 -14.43
CA LEU A 294 10.25 -8.91 -15.52
C LEU A 294 9.68 -9.78 -16.65
N VAL A 295 9.50 -9.17 -17.83
CA VAL A 295 9.04 -9.89 -19.03
C VAL A 295 10.13 -9.79 -20.08
N THR A 296 10.67 -10.93 -20.51
CA THR A 296 11.69 -10.99 -21.55
C THR A 296 11.09 -11.41 -22.89
N GLU A 297 11.68 -10.92 -23.95
CA GLU A 297 11.26 -11.17 -25.32
C GLU A 297 12.09 -12.28 -25.95
N GLY A 298 11.54 -12.93 -26.95
CA GLY A 298 12.19 -13.90 -27.81
C GLY A 298 11.35 -14.11 -29.06
N TYR A 299 11.92 -14.71 -30.09
CA TYR A 299 11.25 -14.93 -31.36
C TYR A 299 10.78 -16.39 -31.57
N ASP A 300 11.17 -17.29 -30.66
CA ASP A 300 10.68 -18.66 -30.66
C ASP A 300 10.72 -19.31 -29.28
N GLU A 301 10.07 -20.45 -29.13
CA GLU A 301 10.07 -21.30 -27.94
C GLU A 301 11.06 -22.46 -28.00
N LYS A 302 11.88 -22.55 -29.05
CA LYS A 302 12.79 -23.69 -29.33
C LYS A 302 14.12 -23.59 -28.58
N GLY A 303 14.20 -22.68 -27.59
CA GLY A 303 15.37 -22.54 -26.72
C GLY A 303 16.51 -21.70 -27.30
N LYS A 304 16.32 -21.02 -28.44
CA LYS A 304 17.37 -20.24 -29.13
C LYS A 304 17.33 -18.74 -28.79
N SER A 305 16.22 -18.22 -28.32
CA SER A 305 16.04 -16.79 -28.02
C SER A 305 15.37 -16.55 -26.68
N GLY A 306 15.50 -15.34 -26.15
CA GLY A 306 15.01 -14.97 -24.84
C GLY A 306 16.06 -15.18 -23.75
N ALA A 307 15.63 -15.33 -22.51
CA ALA A 307 16.51 -15.44 -21.34
C ALA A 307 16.57 -16.87 -20.81
N THR A 308 17.74 -17.25 -20.26
CA THR A 308 17.82 -18.40 -19.38
C THR A 308 17.36 -18.05 -17.97
N LEU A 309 16.89 -19.04 -17.21
CA LEU A 309 16.49 -18.81 -15.82
C LEU A 309 17.69 -18.41 -14.93
N GLN A 310 18.90 -18.90 -15.23
CA GLN A 310 20.13 -18.53 -14.52
C GLN A 310 20.52 -17.06 -14.74
N GLU A 311 20.38 -16.56 -15.98
CA GLU A 311 20.57 -15.13 -16.28
C GLU A 311 19.58 -14.28 -15.49
N LEU A 312 18.31 -14.69 -15.43
CA LEU A 312 17.27 -13.98 -14.67
C LEU A 312 17.55 -14.02 -13.17
N GLN A 313 17.92 -15.17 -12.60
CA GLN A 313 18.33 -15.23 -11.18
C GLN A 313 19.47 -14.25 -10.87
N THR A 314 20.47 -14.20 -11.76
CA THR A 314 21.63 -13.34 -11.59
C THR A 314 21.24 -11.87 -11.68
N LYS A 315 20.40 -11.52 -12.65
CA LYS A 315 19.90 -10.15 -12.84
C LYS A 315 19.04 -9.69 -11.67
N LEU A 316 18.06 -10.51 -11.25
CA LEU A 316 17.16 -10.21 -10.14
C LEU A 316 17.92 -10.02 -8.82
N LYS A 317 18.89 -10.90 -8.53
CA LYS A 317 19.76 -10.76 -7.36
C LYS A 317 20.57 -9.45 -7.39
N LYS A 318 21.17 -9.10 -8.54
CA LYS A 318 21.88 -7.82 -8.72
C LYS A 318 20.96 -6.62 -8.54
N MET A 319 19.70 -6.72 -8.93
CA MET A 319 18.68 -5.69 -8.71
C MET A 319 18.27 -5.56 -7.24
N GLY A 320 18.54 -6.56 -6.39
CA GLY A 320 18.22 -6.56 -4.96
C GLY A 320 16.85 -7.15 -4.64
N VAL A 321 16.31 -7.96 -5.55
CA VAL A 321 15.08 -8.72 -5.35
C VAL A 321 15.31 -9.79 -4.28
N ILE A 322 14.34 -9.96 -3.39
CA ILE A 322 14.40 -10.89 -2.26
C ILE A 322 13.82 -12.24 -2.66
N ASP A 323 12.58 -12.27 -3.11
CA ASP A 323 11.92 -13.47 -3.59
C ASP A 323 11.52 -13.28 -5.05
N ALA A 324 11.65 -14.32 -5.86
CA ALA A 324 11.29 -14.27 -7.26
C ALA A 324 10.79 -15.62 -7.76
N TYR A 325 9.71 -15.57 -8.51
CA TYR A 325 9.00 -16.73 -9.04
C TYR A 325 8.86 -16.60 -10.54
N ASN A 326 9.22 -17.67 -11.26
CA ASN A 326 8.93 -17.75 -12.67
C ASN A 326 7.43 -18.02 -12.87
N LEU A 327 6.82 -17.28 -13.75
CA LEU A 327 5.45 -17.45 -14.23
C LEU A 327 5.48 -18.13 -15.60
N ASP A 328 4.33 -18.43 -16.18
CA ASP A 328 4.27 -19.00 -17.51
C ASP A 328 4.99 -18.10 -18.53
N GLY A 329 5.71 -18.73 -19.43
CA GLY A 329 6.59 -18.05 -20.37
C GLY A 329 6.33 -18.47 -21.82
N GLY A 330 7.38 -18.40 -22.66
CA GLY A 330 7.24 -18.68 -24.08
C GLY A 330 6.22 -17.76 -24.73
N GLY A 331 5.33 -18.31 -25.55
CA GLY A 331 4.25 -17.57 -26.19
C GLY A 331 3.22 -16.94 -25.25
N SER A 332 3.19 -17.40 -23.99
CA SER A 332 2.32 -16.82 -22.97
C SER A 332 2.87 -15.51 -22.39
N ALA A 333 4.17 -15.24 -22.51
CA ALA A 333 4.81 -14.06 -21.92
C ALA A 333 4.18 -12.77 -22.46
N SER A 334 3.52 -12.03 -21.60
CA SER A 334 2.76 -10.84 -21.97
C SER A 334 2.78 -9.77 -20.88
N LEU A 335 2.98 -8.53 -21.31
CA LEU A 335 2.91 -7.33 -20.49
C LEU A 335 2.08 -6.28 -21.22
N VAL A 336 1.01 -5.86 -20.58
CA VAL A 336 0.14 -4.77 -21.06
C VAL A 336 0.23 -3.61 -20.09
N LEU A 337 0.35 -2.39 -20.63
CA LEU A 337 0.32 -1.16 -19.85
C LEU A 337 -0.41 -0.06 -20.65
N ASN A 338 -1.31 0.67 -20.00
CA ASN A 338 -2.10 1.75 -20.58
C ASN A 338 -2.76 1.35 -21.92
N GLY A 339 -3.39 0.16 -21.96
CA GLY A 339 -4.13 -0.34 -23.13
C GLY A 339 -3.26 -0.76 -24.34
N ARG A 340 -1.93 -0.92 -24.16
CA ARG A 340 -1.04 -1.39 -25.23
C ARG A 340 -0.19 -2.59 -24.76
N VAL A 341 0.11 -3.50 -25.65
CA VAL A 341 1.08 -4.56 -25.44
C VAL A 341 2.49 -3.97 -25.45
N VAL A 342 3.22 -4.16 -24.37
CA VAL A 342 4.55 -3.57 -24.16
C VAL A 342 5.64 -4.42 -24.79
N ASN A 343 5.62 -5.73 -24.55
CA ASN A 343 6.57 -6.68 -25.11
C ASN A 343 6.11 -7.21 -26.49
N LYS A 344 7.03 -7.72 -27.26
CA LYS A 344 6.74 -8.45 -28.51
C LYS A 344 6.49 -9.93 -28.23
N PRO A 345 5.25 -10.42 -28.37
CA PRO A 345 4.94 -11.84 -28.19
C PRO A 345 5.70 -12.72 -29.21
N SER A 346 6.23 -13.87 -28.78
CA SER A 346 6.97 -14.78 -29.66
C SER A 346 6.10 -15.47 -30.71
N ASP A 347 4.80 -15.62 -30.43
CA ASP A 347 3.81 -16.20 -31.37
C ASP A 347 3.31 -15.17 -32.41
N GLY A 348 3.85 -13.93 -32.40
CA GLY A 348 3.34 -12.82 -33.22
C GLY A 348 2.07 -12.17 -32.70
N SER A 349 1.34 -12.84 -31.82
CA SER A 349 0.12 -12.37 -31.15
C SER A 349 0.08 -12.83 -29.71
N LEU A 350 -0.76 -12.18 -28.87
CA LEU A 350 -0.96 -12.62 -27.49
C LEU A 350 -1.63 -13.98 -27.43
N ARG A 351 -1.04 -14.91 -26.72
CA ARG A 351 -1.63 -16.23 -26.45
C ARG A 351 -2.76 -16.10 -25.40
N PRO A 352 -3.96 -16.65 -25.68
CA PRO A 352 -4.99 -16.76 -24.65
C PRO A 352 -4.56 -17.74 -23.56
N VAL A 353 -4.63 -17.30 -22.29
CA VAL A 353 -4.24 -18.09 -21.11
C VAL A 353 -5.33 -18.01 -20.02
N PRO A 354 -5.39 -18.98 -19.08
CA PRO A 354 -6.47 -19.04 -18.11
C PRO A 354 -6.32 -18.10 -16.92
N THR A 355 -5.14 -17.51 -16.67
CA THR A 355 -4.91 -16.66 -15.49
C THR A 355 -4.07 -15.46 -15.80
N HIS A 356 -4.42 -14.31 -15.21
CA HIS A 356 -3.72 -13.04 -15.34
C HIS A 356 -3.57 -12.33 -14.00
N PHE A 357 -2.47 -11.62 -13.80
CA PHE A 357 -2.36 -10.63 -12.74
C PHE A 357 -2.60 -9.24 -13.32
N LEU A 358 -3.53 -8.51 -12.73
CA LEU A 358 -4.01 -7.20 -13.18
C LEU A 358 -3.73 -6.13 -12.14
N PHE A 359 -3.44 -4.92 -12.60
CA PHE A 359 -3.08 -3.77 -11.77
C PHE A 359 -4.03 -2.60 -12.05
N PHE A 360 -4.48 -1.91 -11.00
CA PHE A 360 -5.53 -0.90 -11.05
C PHE A 360 -5.06 0.44 -10.45
N LYS A 361 -5.51 1.53 -11.08
CA LYS A 361 -5.36 2.89 -10.55
C LYS A 361 -6.23 3.14 -9.34
#